data_6d72f9cf582f3c3470f2cebdac4a93fe
#
_entry.id   6d72f9cf582f3c3470f2cebdac4a93fe
#
_cell.length_a   1.000
_cell.length_b   1.000
_cell.length_c   1.000
_cell.angle_alpha   90.00
_cell.angle_beta   90.00
_cell.angle_gamma   90.00
#
_symmetry.space_group_name_H-M   'P 1'
#
loop_
_entity.id
_entity.type
_entity.pdbx_description
1 polymer ?
#
loop_
_entity_poly.entity_id
_entity_poly.type
_entity_poly.pdbx_seq_one_letter_code
_entity_poly.pdbx_strand_id
1 'polypeptide(L)'
;THAPGLLRYIESHKAEYAAFIFANFYTPQAVLGSVVAPEKSLLIPMAHPDKPLYYCINAPMFTRVRHIAFNTEAERQLCRSVFGRFLAPNSIVGCGIEMAPEAEWSGVKAKYELPDEYVLYLGRVSKAKVDKLLPYFLRCKAKYGGDAKLVLVGGFENEIRKFDSPDILFTGYVSDEEKTAIVRHATVMVNPSPMESLSLLMLEGMQSRIPLLVNGRSKVMKDHCRLSGAGLWYNNGRDFRKKLHRLLSDPELRRTMSEKGPAYV
;
A
#
# COMPACT_ATOMS: atom_id res chain seq x y z
N THR A 1 -9.09 14.76 16.87
CA THR A 1 -9.01 14.75 18.35
C THR A 1 -7.85 15.63 18.75
N HIS A 2 -8.11 16.73 19.46
CA HIS A 2 -7.07 17.56 20.07
C HIS A 2 -6.46 16.81 21.25
N ALA A 3 -5.11 16.84 21.35
CA ALA A 3 -4.37 16.24 22.46
C ALA A 3 -3.51 17.33 23.15
N PRO A 4 -4.12 18.35 23.79
CA PRO A 4 -3.37 19.45 24.40
C PRO A 4 -2.47 18.97 25.55
N GLY A 5 -2.80 17.86 26.21
CA GLY A 5 -1.95 17.23 27.20
C GLY A 5 -0.63 16.73 26.62
N LEU A 6 -0.65 16.15 25.41
CA LEU A 6 0.57 15.71 24.72
C LEU A 6 1.52 16.90 24.41
N LEU A 7 0.98 18.01 23.93
CA LEU A 7 1.79 19.17 23.60
C LEU A 7 2.47 19.76 24.84
N ARG A 8 1.73 19.87 25.95
CA ARG A 8 2.29 20.30 27.25
C ARG A 8 3.32 19.32 27.77
N TYR A 9 3.05 18.01 27.62
CA TYR A 9 3.99 16.97 28.03
C TYR A 9 5.32 17.08 27.25
N ILE A 10 5.26 17.21 25.93
CA ILE A 10 6.47 17.39 25.10
C ILE A 10 7.24 18.63 25.56
N GLU A 11 6.57 19.77 25.75
CA GLU A 11 7.21 21.02 26.16
C GLU A 11 7.91 20.90 27.52
N SER A 12 7.25 20.30 28.52
CA SER A 12 7.80 20.20 29.89
C SER A 12 8.87 19.11 30.04
N HIS A 13 8.87 18.06 29.16
CA HIS A 13 9.79 16.93 29.27
C HIS A 13 10.78 16.83 28.12
N LYS A 14 10.84 17.82 27.21
CA LYS A 14 11.73 17.76 26.04
C LYS A 14 13.21 17.55 26.36
N ALA A 15 13.65 17.92 27.54
CA ALA A 15 15.02 17.70 27.98
C ALA A 15 15.35 16.23 28.26
N GLU A 16 14.34 15.44 28.60
CA GLU A 16 14.46 14.02 28.98
C GLU A 16 14.56 13.08 27.77
N TYR A 17 14.20 13.56 26.57
CA TYR A 17 14.17 12.75 25.35
C TYR A 17 15.30 13.14 24.39
N ALA A 18 15.93 12.15 23.78
CA ALA A 18 16.91 12.35 22.72
C ALA A 18 16.25 12.83 21.42
N ALA A 19 15.06 12.31 21.09
CA ALA A 19 14.28 12.68 19.93
C ALA A 19 12.79 12.33 20.12
N PHE A 20 11.93 13.01 19.34
CA PHE A 20 10.51 12.69 19.17
C PHE A 20 10.27 12.22 17.73
N ILE A 21 9.64 11.07 17.55
CA ILE A 21 9.31 10.53 16.24
C ILE A 21 7.83 10.74 15.97
N PHE A 22 7.51 11.44 14.90
CA PHE A 22 6.14 11.69 14.44
C PHE A 22 5.89 10.95 13.16
N ALA A 23 4.88 10.07 13.17
CA ALA A 23 4.41 9.37 12.01
C ALA A 23 3.12 9.99 11.48
N ASN A 24 3.00 10.05 10.14
CA ASN A 24 1.84 10.60 9.45
C ASN A 24 1.76 12.14 9.49
N PHE A 25 1.44 12.76 8.34
CA PHE A 25 1.49 14.23 8.18
C PHE A 25 0.17 14.96 8.46
N TYR A 26 -0.95 14.26 8.65
CA TYR A 26 -2.26 14.91 8.84
C TYR A 26 -2.93 14.61 10.19
N THR A 27 -2.23 13.98 11.11
CA THR A 27 -2.73 13.85 12.47
C THR A 27 -2.40 15.13 13.28
N PRO A 28 -3.35 15.67 14.07
CA PRO A 28 -3.08 16.83 14.91
C PRO A 28 -1.87 16.66 15.83
N GLN A 29 -1.63 15.43 16.29
CA GLN A 29 -0.49 15.09 17.14
C GLN A 29 0.84 15.31 16.41
N ALA A 30 0.94 14.88 15.15
CA ALA A 30 2.15 15.08 14.36
C ALA A 30 2.30 16.55 13.93
N VAL A 31 1.23 17.18 13.43
CA VAL A 31 1.25 18.56 12.94
C VAL A 31 1.64 19.54 14.04
N LEU A 32 1.02 19.43 15.22
CA LEU A 32 1.26 20.35 16.34
C LEU A 32 2.43 19.90 17.21
N GLY A 33 2.58 18.59 17.45
CA GLY A 33 3.63 18.03 18.31
C GLY A 33 5.03 18.23 17.75
N SER A 34 5.20 18.04 16.44
CA SER A 34 6.51 18.14 15.78
C SER A 34 7.14 19.56 15.84
N VAL A 35 6.32 20.58 16.06
CA VAL A 35 6.78 21.97 16.12
C VAL A 35 6.98 22.50 17.53
N VAL A 36 6.68 21.70 18.56
CA VAL A 36 6.96 22.06 19.98
C VAL A 36 8.46 21.99 20.27
N ALA A 37 9.13 20.95 19.78
CA ALA A 37 10.59 20.79 19.90
C ALA A 37 11.17 20.37 18.53
N PRO A 38 11.16 21.26 17.53
CA PRO A 38 11.49 20.92 16.16
C PRO A 38 12.94 20.43 16.01
N GLU A 39 13.86 20.92 16.82
CA GLU A 39 15.27 20.51 16.85
C GLU A 39 15.51 19.07 17.32
N LYS A 40 14.51 18.47 17.95
CA LYS A 40 14.47 17.06 18.38
C LYS A 40 13.46 16.22 17.61
N SER A 41 12.70 16.83 16.70
CA SER A 41 11.62 16.14 15.99
C SER A 41 12.13 15.46 14.71
N LEU A 42 11.80 14.18 14.57
CA LEU A 42 11.98 13.38 13.36
C LEU A 42 10.60 13.09 12.78
N LEU A 43 10.41 13.32 11.48
CA LEU A 43 9.15 13.13 10.80
C LEU A 43 9.23 11.95 9.83
N ILE A 44 8.29 11.00 9.92
CA ILE A 44 8.00 9.98 8.92
C ILE A 44 6.64 10.35 8.31
N PRO A 45 6.60 11.13 7.23
CA PRO A 45 5.37 11.81 6.82
C PRO A 45 4.30 10.88 6.24
N MET A 46 4.67 9.79 5.58
CA MET A 46 3.75 8.93 4.82
C MET A 46 2.93 9.75 3.82
N ALA A 47 3.58 10.72 3.16
CA ALA A 47 2.93 11.71 2.34
C ALA A 47 2.48 11.14 0.98
N HIS A 48 1.31 11.55 0.56
CA HIS A 48 0.75 11.26 -0.75
C HIS A 48 0.00 12.51 -1.26
N PRO A 49 -0.31 12.63 -2.56
CA PRO A 49 -0.87 13.83 -3.15
C PRO A 49 -2.34 14.03 -2.78
N ASP A 50 -2.61 14.23 -1.49
CA ASP A 50 -3.92 14.53 -0.93
C ASP A 50 -4.01 15.98 -0.47
N LYS A 51 -5.24 16.52 -0.42
CA LYS A 51 -5.49 17.93 -0.08
C LYS A 51 -4.78 18.41 1.19
N PRO A 52 -4.76 17.64 2.30
CA PRO A 52 -4.08 18.07 3.52
C PRO A 52 -2.60 18.42 3.32
N LEU A 53 -1.89 17.78 2.41
CA LEU A 53 -0.47 18.07 2.15
C LEU A 53 -0.23 19.54 1.76
N TYR A 54 -1.22 20.16 1.12
CA TYR A 54 -1.14 21.53 0.61
C TYR A 54 -1.67 22.58 1.60
N TYR A 55 -2.08 22.19 2.81
CA TYR A 55 -2.52 23.14 3.83
C TYR A 55 -1.32 23.81 4.51
N CYS A 56 -1.39 25.13 4.62
CA CYS A 56 -0.30 25.94 5.21
C CYS A 56 0.05 25.54 6.66
N ILE A 57 -0.90 24.99 7.42
CA ILE A 57 -0.66 24.48 8.77
C ILE A 57 0.38 23.36 8.82
N ASN A 58 0.58 22.63 7.73
CA ASN A 58 1.57 21.56 7.64
C ASN A 58 2.99 22.07 7.31
N ALA A 59 3.12 23.29 6.80
CA ALA A 59 4.42 23.81 6.38
C ALA A 59 5.49 23.79 7.50
N PRO A 60 5.22 24.20 8.74
CA PRO A 60 6.22 24.15 9.80
C PRO A 60 6.76 22.74 10.06
N MET A 61 5.91 21.72 10.02
CA MET A 61 6.29 20.33 10.22
C MET A 61 7.26 19.84 9.13
N PHE A 62 7.10 20.29 7.88
CA PHE A 62 7.99 19.91 6.78
C PHE A 62 9.23 20.77 6.63
N THR A 63 9.25 21.96 7.28
CA THR A 63 10.33 22.93 7.06
C THR A 63 11.22 23.18 8.29
N ARG A 64 10.77 22.81 9.49
CA ARG A 64 11.47 23.16 10.75
C ARG A 64 11.96 21.96 11.56
N VAL A 65 11.45 20.74 11.29
CA VAL A 65 11.91 19.56 12.03
C VAL A 65 13.38 19.28 11.77
N ARG A 66 14.01 18.59 12.70
CA ARG A 66 15.43 18.23 12.60
C ARG A 66 15.71 17.37 11.37
N HIS A 67 14.82 16.42 11.04
CA HIS A 67 14.99 15.53 9.90
C HIS A 67 13.67 14.90 9.45
N ILE A 68 13.57 14.63 8.14
CA ILE A 68 12.45 13.90 7.56
C ILE A 68 12.97 12.58 7.00
N ALA A 69 12.37 11.47 7.45
CA ALA A 69 12.64 10.12 6.96
C ALA A 69 11.54 9.71 5.99
N PHE A 70 11.81 9.76 4.68
CA PHE A 70 10.88 9.38 3.64
C PHE A 70 10.91 7.86 3.39
N ASN A 71 9.76 7.27 3.11
CA ASN A 71 9.68 5.87 2.74
C ASN A 71 10.16 5.63 1.31
N THR A 72 9.95 6.59 0.39
CA THR A 72 10.27 6.42 -1.03
C THR A 72 10.80 7.70 -1.65
N GLU A 73 11.55 7.57 -2.76
CA GLU A 73 11.98 8.71 -3.56
C GLU A 73 10.79 9.47 -4.15
N ALA A 74 9.72 8.77 -4.54
CA ALA A 74 8.53 9.41 -5.07
C ALA A 74 7.82 10.29 -4.03
N GLU A 75 7.78 9.84 -2.77
CA GLU A 75 7.28 10.63 -1.64
C GLU A 75 8.14 11.87 -1.40
N ARG A 76 9.48 11.71 -1.39
CA ARG A 76 10.43 12.82 -1.24
C ARG A 76 10.25 13.86 -2.35
N GLN A 77 10.14 13.42 -3.61
CA GLN A 77 9.92 14.32 -4.75
C GLN A 77 8.60 15.08 -4.65
N LEU A 78 7.53 14.42 -4.19
CA LEU A 78 6.26 15.07 -3.93
C LEU A 78 6.42 16.19 -2.90
N CYS A 79 7.01 15.90 -1.74
CA CYS A 79 7.22 16.92 -0.70
C CYS A 79 8.16 18.04 -1.17
N ARG A 80 9.21 17.71 -1.94
CA ARG A 80 10.09 18.71 -2.56
C ARG A 80 9.35 19.62 -3.54
N SER A 81 8.38 19.11 -4.29
CA SER A 81 7.57 19.92 -5.22
C SER A 81 6.64 20.90 -4.48
N VAL A 82 6.25 20.59 -3.23
CA VAL A 82 5.38 21.44 -2.41
C VAL A 82 6.19 22.46 -1.60
N PHE A 83 7.25 22.03 -0.93
CA PHE A 83 8.00 22.86 0.05
C PHE A 83 9.30 23.42 -0.53
N GLY A 84 9.72 22.98 -1.71
CA GLY A 84 10.88 23.50 -2.44
C GLY A 84 12.18 23.42 -1.63
N ARG A 85 12.94 24.50 -1.66
CA ARG A 85 14.21 24.65 -0.94
C ARG A 85 14.06 24.71 0.61
N PHE A 86 12.84 24.93 1.09
CA PHE A 86 12.57 25.03 2.53
C PHE A 86 12.32 23.68 3.18
N LEU A 87 12.27 22.60 2.41
CA LEU A 87 12.13 21.23 2.94
C LEU A 87 13.29 20.94 3.90
N ALA A 88 12.97 20.52 5.12
CA ALA A 88 13.97 20.20 6.15
C ALA A 88 14.97 19.13 5.67
N PRO A 89 16.13 18.98 6.33
CA PRO A 89 17.08 17.90 6.04
C PRO A 89 16.35 16.55 5.97
N ASN A 90 16.70 15.72 5.00
CA ASN A 90 15.92 14.50 4.75
C ASN A 90 16.73 13.37 4.13
N SER A 91 16.26 12.15 4.35
CA SER A 91 16.79 10.93 3.74
C SER A 91 15.65 9.99 3.33
N ILE A 92 15.96 8.99 2.51
CA ILE A 92 15.07 7.87 2.24
C ILE A 92 15.50 6.73 3.14
N VAL A 93 14.58 6.22 3.94
CA VAL A 93 14.84 5.14 4.89
C VAL A 93 14.13 3.84 4.54
N GLY A 94 13.05 3.91 3.74
CA GLY A 94 12.21 2.75 3.46
C GLY A 94 11.45 2.27 4.70
N CYS A 95 10.97 1.04 4.61
CA CYS A 95 10.35 0.33 5.73
C CYS A 95 10.59 -1.17 5.51
N GLY A 96 11.13 -1.84 6.51
CA GLY A 96 11.23 -3.30 6.51
C GLY A 96 9.84 -3.92 6.62
N ILE A 97 9.71 -5.12 6.09
CA ILE A 97 8.52 -5.95 6.25
C ILE A 97 8.87 -7.25 6.94
N GLU A 98 7.98 -7.72 7.78
CA GLU A 98 8.05 -9.03 8.41
C GLU A 98 6.78 -9.79 8.07
N MET A 99 6.95 -10.99 7.51
CA MET A 99 5.84 -11.89 7.19
C MET A 99 5.66 -12.87 8.33
N ALA A 100 4.42 -13.03 8.79
CA ALA A 100 4.10 -14.10 9.73
C ALA A 100 4.42 -15.48 9.13
N PRO A 101 4.65 -16.50 9.96
CA PRO A 101 4.73 -17.88 9.48
C PRO A 101 3.49 -18.24 8.66
N GLU A 102 3.66 -19.07 7.65
CA GLU A 102 2.56 -19.52 6.82
C GLU A 102 1.69 -20.56 7.54
N ALA A 103 0.38 -20.33 7.59
CA ALA A 103 -0.57 -21.33 8.03
C ALA A 103 -0.60 -22.52 7.04
N GLU A 104 -1.05 -23.68 7.51
CA GLU A 104 -1.18 -24.86 6.68
C GLU A 104 -2.17 -24.61 5.52
N TRP A 105 -1.68 -24.70 4.28
CA TRP A 105 -2.40 -24.25 3.09
C TRP A 105 -3.68 -24.99 2.82
N SER A 106 -3.70 -26.32 2.99
CA SER A 106 -4.90 -27.11 2.68
C SER A 106 -6.08 -26.74 3.58
N GLY A 107 -5.79 -26.45 4.85
CA GLY A 107 -6.79 -25.95 5.80
C GLY A 107 -7.30 -24.57 5.46
N VAL A 108 -6.40 -23.63 5.11
CA VAL A 108 -6.77 -22.27 4.69
C VAL A 108 -7.58 -22.30 3.40
N LYS A 109 -7.16 -23.10 2.41
CA LYS A 109 -7.86 -23.26 1.15
C LYS A 109 -9.27 -23.79 1.34
N ALA A 110 -9.43 -24.83 2.15
CA ALA A 110 -10.74 -25.42 2.45
C ALA A 110 -11.65 -24.46 3.23
N LYS A 111 -11.10 -23.78 4.26
CA LYS A 111 -11.84 -22.84 5.11
C LYS A 111 -12.47 -21.69 4.32
N TYR A 112 -11.75 -21.15 3.35
CA TYR A 112 -12.19 -19.99 2.57
C TYR A 112 -12.65 -20.37 1.16
N GLU A 113 -12.73 -21.65 0.82
CA GLU A 113 -13.12 -22.15 -0.52
C GLU A 113 -12.28 -21.49 -1.64
N LEU A 114 -10.96 -21.37 -1.41
CA LEU A 114 -10.07 -20.69 -2.33
C LEU A 114 -9.87 -21.50 -3.61
N PRO A 115 -9.96 -20.86 -4.79
CA PRO A 115 -9.71 -21.53 -6.07
C PRO A 115 -8.20 -21.82 -6.27
N ASP A 116 -7.88 -22.68 -7.24
CA ASP A 116 -6.48 -22.99 -7.59
C ASP A 116 -5.75 -21.78 -8.21
N GLU A 117 -6.47 -21.02 -9.03
CA GLU A 117 -5.95 -19.77 -9.60
C GLU A 117 -6.79 -18.58 -9.16
N TYR A 118 -6.13 -17.55 -8.62
CA TYR A 118 -6.82 -16.33 -8.22
C TYR A 118 -5.98 -15.08 -8.31
N VAL A 119 -6.70 -13.99 -8.55
CA VAL A 119 -6.20 -12.62 -8.43
C VAL A 119 -6.52 -12.13 -7.03
N LEU A 120 -5.51 -11.75 -6.27
CA LEU A 120 -5.64 -11.34 -4.87
C LEU A 120 -5.73 -9.83 -4.73
N TYR A 121 -6.69 -9.35 -3.94
CA TYR A 121 -6.71 -8.03 -3.35
C TYR A 121 -6.66 -8.15 -1.82
N LEU A 122 -5.76 -7.41 -1.18
CA LEU A 122 -5.66 -7.29 0.27
C LEU A 122 -5.99 -5.88 0.73
N GLY A 123 -6.70 -5.77 1.84
CA GLY A 123 -7.00 -4.51 2.50
C GLY A 123 -8.49 -4.30 2.72
N ARG A 124 -8.85 -3.12 3.27
CA ARG A 124 -10.25 -2.79 3.47
C ARG A 124 -11.00 -2.79 2.14
N VAL A 125 -12.01 -3.63 2.04
CA VAL A 125 -12.86 -3.76 0.86
C VAL A 125 -13.97 -2.72 0.97
N SER A 126 -13.68 -1.49 0.54
CA SER A 126 -14.59 -0.36 0.54
C SER A 126 -14.84 0.14 -0.89
N LYS A 127 -15.96 0.81 -1.11
CA LYS A 127 -16.28 1.42 -2.40
C LYS A 127 -15.13 2.32 -2.89
N ALA A 128 -14.55 3.11 -1.99
CA ALA A 128 -13.43 3.99 -2.33
C ALA A 128 -12.18 3.24 -2.85
N LYS A 129 -11.98 1.99 -2.41
CA LYS A 129 -10.80 1.19 -2.76
C LYS A 129 -11.02 0.28 -3.97
N VAL A 130 -12.18 -0.40 -4.05
CA VAL A 130 -12.38 -1.48 -5.04
C VAL A 130 -13.44 -1.18 -6.10
N ASP A 131 -14.09 -0.02 -6.08
CA ASP A 131 -15.18 0.37 -6.99
C ASP A 131 -14.88 0.11 -8.47
N LYS A 132 -13.66 0.39 -8.91
CA LYS A 132 -13.21 0.13 -10.28
C LYS A 132 -12.63 -1.25 -10.51
N LEU A 133 -12.08 -1.89 -9.46
CA LEU A 133 -11.47 -3.20 -9.56
C LEU A 133 -12.48 -4.26 -9.98
N LEU A 134 -13.62 -4.31 -9.29
CA LEU A 134 -14.67 -5.31 -9.53
C LEU A 134 -15.14 -5.30 -11.00
N PRO A 135 -15.64 -4.17 -11.56
CA PRO A 135 -16.06 -4.15 -12.96
C PRO A 135 -14.89 -4.33 -13.94
N TYR A 136 -13.66 -3.96 -13.60
CA TYR A 136 -12.52 -4.20 -14.47
C TYR A 136 -12.20 -5.68 -14.56
N PHE A 137 -12.25 -6.40 -13.43
CA PHE A 137 -12.04 -7.84 -13.37
C PHE A 137 -13.15 -8.60 -14.13
N LEU A 138 -14.42 -8.33 -13.84
CA LEU A 138 -15.55 -8.97 -14.51
C LEU A 138 -15.53 -8.76 -16.03
N ARG A 139 -15.17 -7.56 -16.50
CA ARG A 139 -14.98 -7.29 -17.92
C ARG A 139 -13.76 -8.00 -18.51
N CYS A 140 -12.75 -8.33 -17.71
CA CYS A 140 -11.63 -9.17 -18.13
C CYS A 140 -12.12 -10.60 -18.36
N LYS A 141 -12.84 -11.17 -17.40
CA LYS A 141 -13.45 -12.49 -17.48
C LYS A 141 -14.39 -12.60 -18.68
N ALA A 142 -15.30 -11.65 -18.85
CA ALA A 142 -16.25 -11.64 -19.98
C ALA A 142 -15.54 -11.60 -21.35
N LYS A 143 -14.35 -10.99 -21.43
CA LYS A 143 -13.62 -10.88 -22.71
C LYS A 143 -12.71 -12.07 -23.00
N TYR A 144 -12.03 -12.59 -21.99
CA TYR A 144 -10.93 -13.55 -22.18
C TYR A 144 -11.24 -14.93 -21.59
N GLY A 145 -12.31 -15.06 -20.77
CA GLY A 145 -12.63 -16.30 -20.06
C GLY A 145 -11.63 -16.65 -18.96
N GLY A 146 -11.42 -17.94 -18.75
CA GLY A 146 -10.49 -18.50 -17.76
C GLY A 146 -11.16 -18.80 -16.41
N ASP A 147 -10.49 -19.55 -15.53
CA ASP A 147 -11.06 -20.03 -14.26
C ASP A 147 -10.65 -19.19 -13.05
N ALA A 148 -9.66 -18.32 -13.20
CA ALA A 148 -9.18 -17.47 -12.12
C ALA A 148 -10.31 -16.62 -11.52
N LYS A 149 -10.42 -16.61 -10.18
CA LYS A 149 -11.36 -15.76 -9.43
C LYS A 149 -10.65 -14.54 -8.83
N LEU A 150 -11.43 -13.52 -8.48
CA LEU A 150 -10.94 -12.41 -7.68
C LEU A 150 -11.22 -12.69 -6.22
N VAL A 151 -10.17 -12.82 -5.40
CA VAL A 151 -10.25 -13.03 -3.96
C VAL A 151 -9.96 -11.71 -3.25
N LEU A 152 -10.90 -11.26 -2.42
CA LEU A 152 -10.84 -10.02 -1.66
C LEU A 152 -10.70 -10.35 -0.18
N VAL A 153 -9.54 -10.04 0.40
CA VAL A 153 -9.20 -10.32 1.79
C VAL A 153 -9.20 -9.04 2.61
N GLY A 154 -9.94 -9.03 3.70
CA GLY A 154 -10.08 -7.93 4.65
C GLY A 154 -11.54 -7.57 4.95
N GLY A 155 -11.73 -6.69 5.92
CA GLY A 155 -13.08 -6.23 6.27
C GLY A 155 -13.74 -5.50 5.11
N PHE A 156 -15.03 -5.73 4.91
CA PHE A 156 -15.80 -5.16 3.80
C PHE A 156 -17.03 -4.37 4.27
N GLU A 157 -17.35 -3.33 3.50
CA GLU A 157 -18.56 -2.53 3.68
C GLU A 157 -19.77 -3.27 3.09
N ASN A 158 -20.92 -3.24 3.77
CA ASN A 158 -22.14 -3.95 3.35
C ASN A 158 -22.62 -3.58 1.92
N GLU A 159 -22.32 -2.38 1.46
CA GLU A 159 -22.68 -1.94 0.10
C GLU A 159 -21.94 -2.72 -1.01
N ILE A 160 -20.79 -3.30 -0.71
CA ILE A 160 -19.97 -4.05 -1.68
C ILE A 160 -20.47 -5.49 -1.84
N ARG A 161 -21.17 -6.05 -0.85
CA ARG A 161 -21.85 -7.35 -0.98
C ARG A 161 -22.87 -7.43 -2.14
N LYS A 162 -23.28 -6.30 -2.68
CA LYS A 162 -24.17 -6.25 -3.87
C LYS A 162 -23.51 -6.74 -5.17
N PHE A 163 -22.19 -6.91 -5.18
CA PHE A 163 -21.47 -7.56 -6.28
C PHE A 163 -21.48 -9.09 -6.08
N ASP A 164 -22.67 -9.68 -6.14
CA ASP A 164 -22.81 -11.13 -6.13
C ASP A 164 -22.39 -11.67 -7.50
N SER A 165 -21.26 -12.36 -7.52
CA SER A 165 -20.72 -12.98 -8.74
C SER A 165 -19.93 -14.24 -8.34
N PRO A 166 -20.12 -15.37 -9.05
CA PRO A 166 -19.36 -16.60 -8.78
C PRO A 166 -17.85 -16.43 -9.01
N ASP A 167 -17.45 -15.37 -9.71
CA ASP A 167 -16.05 -15.04 -9.99
C ASP A 167 -15.39 -14.17 -8.91
N ILE A 168 -16.12 -13.77 -7.85
CA ILE A 168 -15.63 -12.91 -6.76
C ILE A 168 -15.85 -13.59 -5.43
N LEU A 169 -14.79 -13.75 -4.65
CA LEU A 169 -14.81 -14.34 -3.33
C LEU A 169 -14.38 -13.31 -2.27
N PHE A 170 -15.13 -13.23 -1.17
CA PHE A 170 -14.85 -12.38 -0.02
C PHE A 170 -14.52 -13.25 1.18
N THR A 171 -13.31 -13.18 1.72
CA THR A 171 -12.92 -13.96 2.90
C THR A 171 -13.27 -13.26 4.22
N GLY A 172 -13.40 -11.95 4.23
CA GLY A 172 -13.40 -11.17 5.46
C GLY A 172 -12.01 -11.03 6.06
N TYR A 173 -11.95 -10.80 7.37
CA TYR A 173 -10.69 -10.77 8.11
C TYR A 173 -10.12 -12.18 8.24
N VAL A 174 -8.82 -12.30 8.09
CA VAL A 174 -8.04 -13.52 8.25
C VAL A 174 -6.92 -13.27 9.28
N SER A 175 -6.34 -14.31 9.87
CA SER A 175 -5.13 -14.15 10.71
C SER A 175 -3.91 -13.76 9.87
N ASP A 176 -2.84 -13.33 10.50
CA ASP A 176 -1.61 -12.96 9.77
C ASP A 176 -0.95 -14.18 9.13
N GLU A 177 -1.05 -15.36 9.74
CA GLU A 177 -0.56 -16.64 9.22
C GLU A 177 -1.38 -17.09 8.01
N GLU A 178 -2.72 -16.98 8.10
CA GLU A 178 -3.63 -17.26 6.98
C GLU A 178 -3.43 -16.26 5.83
N LYS A 179 -3.21 -14.97 6.15
CA LYS A 179 -2.86 -13.95 5.17
C LYS A 179 -1.60 -14.34 4.40
N THR A 180 -0.56 -14.78 5.12
CA THR A 180 0.70 -15.21 4.50
C THR A 180 0.47 -16.38 3.54
N ALA A 181 -0.32 -17.38 3.94
CA ALA A 181 -0.67 -18.51 3.10
C ALA A 181 -1.43 -18.04 1.84
N ILE A 182 -2.47 -17.21 2.01
CA ILE A 182 -3.26 -16.68 0.89
C ILE A 182 -2.40 -15.84 -0.07
N VAL A 183 -1.47 -15.03 0.44
CA VAL A 183 -0.57 -14.25 -0.43
C VAL A 183 0.33 -15.17 -1.24
N ARG A 184 0.99 -16.15 -0.60
CA ARG A 184 1.97 -17.03 -1.24
C ARG A 184 1.40 -17.91 -2.34
N HIS A 185 0.11 -18.23 -2.26
CA HIS A 185 -0.58 -19.05 -3.26
C HIS A 185 -1.37 -18.27 -4.30
N ALA A 186 -1.31 -16.93 -4.27
CA ALA A 186 -1.97 -16.09 -5.28
C ALA A 186 -1.26 -16.16 -6.64
N THR A 187 -2.02 -16.14 -7.72
CA THR A 187 -1.47 -16.08 -9.09
C THR A 187 -0.96 -14.68 -9.43
N VAL A 188 -1.70 -13.66 -9.04
CA VAL A 188 -1.39 -12.23 -9.25
C VAL A 188 -1.98 -11.44 -8.09
N MET A 189 -1.24 -10.45 -7.57
CA MET A 189 -1.77 -9.52 -6.58
C MET A 189 -2.07 -8.17 -7.23
N VAL A 190 -3.24 -7.60 -6.96
CA VAL A 190 -3.69 -6.31 -7.50
C VAL A 190 -3.80 -5.26 -6.41
N ASN A 191 -3.17 -4.11 -6.61
CA ASN A 191 -3.43 -2.92 -5.80
C ASN A 191 -4.07 -1.80 -6.65
N PRO A 192 -5.37 -1.55 -6.51
CA PRO A 192 -6.09 -0.54 -7.31
C PRO A 192 -5.99 0.88 -6.74
N SER A 193 -5.32 1.09 -5.61
CA SER A 193 -5.21 2.39 -4.95
C SER A 193 -4.56 3.43 -5.88
N PRO A 194 -5.15 4.62 -6.05
CA PRO A 194 -4.52 5.67 -6.84
C PRO A 194 -3.44 6.44 -6.08
N MET A 195 -3.36 6.29 -4.76
CA MET A 195 -2.46 7.04 -3.87
C MET A 195 -1.90 6.13 -2.80
N GLU A 196 -0.58 6.06 -2.72
CA GLU A 196 0.17 5.34 -1.69
C GLU A 196 1.45 6.12 -1.39
N SER A 197 1.94 6.03 -0.16
CA SER A 197 3.25 6.55 0.25
C SER A 197 4.34 5.47 0.21
N LEU A 198 3.96 4.20 0.42
CA LEU A 198 4.85 3.04 0.37
C LEU A 198 4.15 1.80 -0.19
N SER A 199 2.98 1.43 0.35
CA SER A 199 2.25 0.19 0.07
C SER A 199 2.92 -1.07 0.61
N LEU A 200 2.84 -1.28 1.94
CA LEU A 200 3.37 -2.49 2.59
C LEU A 200 2.85 -3.78 1.94
N LEU A 201 1.56 -3.84 1.60
CA LEU A 201 0.95 -4.99 0.93
C LEU A 201 1.65 -5.35 -0.39
N MET A 202 2.12 -4.34 -1.11
CA MET A 202 2.87 -4.56 -2.35
C MET A 202 4.25 -5.18 -2.06
N LEU A 203 4.92 -4.73 -1.01
CA LEU A 203 6.21 -5.29 -0.58
C LEU A 203 6.01 -6.73 -0.06
N GLU A 204 4.95 -7.00 0.70
CA GLU A 204 4.58 -8.36 1.13
C GLU A 204 4.35 -9.29 -0.09
N GLY A 205 3.66 -8.81 -1.13
CA GLY A 205 3.47 -9.56 -2.37
C GLY A 205 4.80 -9.84 -3.09
N MET A 206 5.69 -8.85 -3.16
CA MET A 206 7.03 -9.02 -3.75
C MET A 206 7.88 -10.03 -2.97
N GLN A 207 7.90 -9.92 -1.63
CA GLN A 207 8.60 -10.87 -0.75
C GLN A 207 8.05 -12.29 -0.91
N SER A 208 6.75 -12.43 -1.14
CA SER A 208 6.06 -13.70 -1.38
C SER A 208 6.21 -14.21 -2.83
N ARG A 209 6.99 -13.55 -3.67
CA ARG A 209 7.22 -13.92 -5.08
C ARG A 209 5.96 -13.86 -5.96
N ILE A 210 5.02 -12.97 -5.64
CA ILE A 210 3.77 -12.82 -6.39
C ILE A 210 3.86 -11.65 -7.35
N PRO A 211 3.59 -11.85 -8.67
CA PRO A 211 3.55 -10.77 -9.64
C PRO A 211 2.47 -9.76 -9.31
N LEU A 212 2.77 -8.48 -9.50
CA LEU A 212 1.89 -7.38 -9.12
C LEU A 212 1.25 -6.70 -10.34
N LEU A 213 0.00 -6.26 -10.16
CA LEU A 213 -0.68 -5.36 -11.10
C LEU A 213 -1.24 -4.16 -10.35
N VAL A 214 -0.65 -2.99 -10.50
CA VAL A 214 -0.94 -1.82 -9.68
C VAL A 214 -1.53 -0.66 -10.48
N ASN A 215 -2.22 0.25 -9.79
CA ASN A 215 -2.74 1.46 -10.40
C ASN A 215 -1.59 2.44 -10.72
N GLY A 216 -1.38 2.73 -11.99
CA GLY A 216 -0.32 3.62 -12.48
C GLY A 216 -0.48 5.10 -12.09
N ARG A 217 -1.62 5.51 -11.49
CA ARG A 217 -1.79 6.84 -10.90
C ARG A 217 -0.95 7.01 -9.64
N SER A 218 -0.71 5.94 -8.89
CA SER A 218 0.24 5.95 -7.77
C SER A 218 1.66 5.91 -8.33
N LYS A 219 2.36 7.05 -8.25
CA LYS A 219 3.75 7.15 -8.67
C LYS A 219 4.64 6.21 -7.87
N VAL A 220 4.40 6.08 -6.57
CA VAL A 220 5.12 5.17 -5.66
C VAL A 220 5.02 3.73 -6.17
N MET A 221 3.82 3.20 -6.35
CA MET A 221 3.64 1.81 -6.79
C MET A 221 4.18 1.56 -8.19
N LYS A 222 4.01 2.53 -9.09
CA LYS A 222 4.59 2.47 -10.44
C LYS A 222 6.12 2.41 -10.38
N ASP A 223 6.75 3.22 -9.54
CA ASP A 223 8.20 3.24 -9.37
C ASP A 223 8.70 1.92 -8.74
N HIS A 224 7.99 1.36 -7.76
CA HIS A 224 8.29 0.02 -7.24
C HIS A 224 8.27 -1.05 -8.34
N CYS A 225 7.22 -1.08 -9.18
CA CYS A 225 7.15 -2.03 -10.30
C CYS A 225 8.30 -1.82 -11.31
N ARG A 226 8.62 -0.56 -11.62
CA ARG A 226 9.68 -0.23 -12.58
C ARG A 226 11.07 -0.60 -12.07
N LEU A 227 11.35 -0.34 -10.79
CA LEU A 227 12.64 -0.60 -10.16
C LEU A 227 12.88 -2.08 -9.89
N SER A 228 11.86 -2.77 -9.37
CA SER A 228 11.95 -4.20 -9.08
C SER A 228 11.82 -5.09 -10.32
N GLY A 229 11.04 -4.68 -11.31
CA GLY A 229 10.60 -5.54 -12.40
C GLY A 229 9.65 -6.67 -11.97
N ALA A 230 9.10 -6.61 -10.75
CA ALA A 230 8.21 -7.62 -10.17
C ALA A 230 6.72 -7.37 -10.44
N GLY A 231 6.37 -6.40 -11.27
CA GLY A 231 4.98 -6.08 -11.55
C GLY A 231 4.76 -5.17 -12.73
N LEU A 232 3.50 -5.05 -13.10
CA LEU A 232 3.00 -4.15 -14.13
C LEU A 232 2.11 -3.08 -13.49
N TRP A 233 1.93 -1.96 -14.19
CA TRP A 233 0.96 -0.93 -13.81
C TRP A 233 -0.03 -0.67 -14.95
N TYR A 234 -1.26 -0.33 -14.60
CA TYR A 234 -2.30 0.01 -15.57
C TYR A 234 -2.75 1.46 -15.42
N ASN A 235 -3.16 2.08 -16.53
CA ASN A 235 -3.60 3.48 -16.56
C ASN A 235 -5.13 3.63 -16.67
N ASN A 236 -5.82 2.61 -17.19
CA ASN A 236 -7.28 2.58 -17.36
C ASN A 236 -7.79 1.15 -17.44
N GLY A 237 -9.13 0.98 -17.51
CA GLY A 237 -9.76 -0.35 -17.53
C GLY A 237 -9.42 -1.21 -18.74
N ARG A 238 -9.14 -0.61 -19.91
CA ARG A 238 -8.69 -1.38 -21.10
C ARG A 238 -7.28 -1.91 -20.87
N ASP A 239 -6.40 -1.09 -20.34
CA ASP A 239 -5.01 -1.45 -20.02
C ASP A 239 -4.96 -2.49 -18.89
N PHE A 240 -5.79 -2.33 -17.84
CA PHE A 240 -5.97 -3.33 -16.78
C PHE A 240 -6.27 -4.70 -17.37
N ARG A 241 -7.32 -4.80 -18.20
CA ARG A 241 -7.73 -6.09 -18.80
C ARG A 241 -6.65 -6.76 -19.64
N LYS A 242 -5.93 -5.98 -20.46
CA LYS A 242 -4.82 -6.51 -21.27
C LYS A 242 -3.69 -7.06 -20.39
N LYS A 243 -3.30 -6.30 -19.36
CA LYS A 243 -2.19 -6.67 -18.48
C LYS A 243 -2.56 -7.79 -17.53
N LEU A 244 -3.79 -7.80 -16.99
CA LEU A 244 -4.26 -8.90 -16.17
C LEU A 244 -4.32 -10.20 -17.00
N HIS A 245 -4.92 -10.16 -18.18
CA HIS A 245 -4.95 -11.32 -19.07
C HIS A 245 -3.52 -11.82 -19.37
N ARG A 246 -2.60 -10.94 -19.70
CA ARG A 246 -1.20 -11.30 -19.95
C ARG A 246 -0.57 -11.98 -18.72
N LEU A 247 -0.79 -11.45 -17.51
CA LEU A 247 -0.28 -12.06 -16.29
C LEU A 247 -0.91 -13.44 -16.01
N LEU A 248 -2.18 -13.64 -16.33
CA LEU A 248 -2.85 -14.94 -16.14
C LEU A 248 -2.43 -15.96 -17.20
N SER A 249 -2.22 -15.56 -18.46
CA SER A 249 -1.95 -16.46 -19.60
C SER A 249 -0.45 -16.72 -19.87
N ASP A 250 0.47 -16.01 -19.21
CA ASP A 250 1.92 -16.09 -19.46
C ASP A 250 2.66 -16.54 -18.18
N PRO A 251 2.82 -17.87 -17.96
CA PRO A 251 3.52 -18.40 -16.78
C PRO A 251 4.99 -17.99 -16.72
N GLU A 252 5.65 -17.84 -17.87
CA GLU A 252 7.06 -17.47 -17.93
C GLU A 252 7.28 -16.01 -17.49
N LEU A 253 6.37 -15.12 -17.88
CA LEU A 253 6.36 -13.74 -17.39
C LEU A 253 6.17 -13.72 -15.88
N ARG A 254 5.22 -14.51 -15.34
CA ARG A 254 5.01 -14.59 -13.88
C ARG A 254 6.26 -15.09 -13.18
N ARG A 255 6.89 -16.17 -13.67
CA ARG A 255 8.12 -16.70 -13.10
C ARG A 255 9.23 -15.64 -13.05
N THR A 256 9.47 -14.96 -14.16
CA THR A 256 10.47 -13.89 -14.24
C THR A 256 10.21 -12.75 -13.24
N MET A 257 8.96 -12.35 -13.04
CA MET A 257 8.58 -11.31 -12.08
C MET A 257 8.73 -11.79 -10.63
N SER A 258 8.36 -13.04 -10.36
CA SER A 258 8.41 -13.65 -9.04
C SER A 258 9.83 -13.74 -8.48
N GLU A 259 10.80 -14.01 -9.33
CA GLU A 259 12.22 -14.10 -8.96
C GLU A 259 12.81 -12.73 -8.55
N LYS A 260 12.28 -11.65 -9.12
CA LYS A 260 12.78 -10.28 -8.91
C LYS A 260 12.26 -9.62 -7.63
N GLY A 261 11.08 -10.02 -7.16
CA GLY A 261 10.42 -9.39 -6.02
C GLY A 261 11.27 -9.38 -4.74
N PRO A 262 11.71 -10.55 -4.23
CA PRO A 262 12.48 -10.62 -2.97
C PRO A 262 13.82 -9.91 -3.00
N ALA A 263 14.45 -9.80 -4.17
CA ALA A 263 15.72 -9.09 -4.30
C ALA A 263 15.58 -7.55 -4.22
N TYR A 264 14.36 -7.06 -4.39
CA TYR A 264 14.07 -5.64 -4.28
C TYR A 264 13.66 -5.21 -2.87
N VAL A 265 13.02 -6.09 -2.11
CA VAL A 265 12.53 -5.83 -0.75
C VAL A 265 13.63 -6.09 0.28
#